data_d6f61d7e815427661e7ab5bcefdca70e
#
_entry.id   d6f61d7e815427661e7ab5bcefdca70e
#
_cell.length_a   1.000
_cell.length_b   1.000
_cell.length_c   1.000
_cell.angle_alpha   90.00
_cell.angle_beta   90.00
_cell.angle_gamma   90.00
#
_symmetry.space_group_name_H-M   'P 1'
#
loop_
_entity.id
_entity.type
_entity.pdbx_description
1 polymer ?
#
loop_
_entity_poly.entity_id
_entity_poly.type
_entity_poly.pdbx_seq_one_letter_code
_entity_poly.pdbx_strand_id
1 'polypeptide(L)'
;KNILCIATKQETARNMVTKVKFMYDNLPSWLAIKAEENNKLSLRLSNGSIIKATSASSDAGRSEAVSLLLIDEAAFIDQIGEIWASAQQTLATGGGAIVLSTPYGTGNWFHKTWVSAENNQNDFLPIRLPWDVHPERDQEWRNRQDELLGDPRLASQECDCDFSTSGDIVFYSEWIDFMGSTTIKDPMERRGVDQNLWIWEAADYSREYMVTADVARGDGKDFSACHVMDIAT
;
A
#
# COMPACT_ATOMS: atom_id res chain seq x y z
N LYS A 1 1.60 -27.48 -8.54
CA LYS A 1 1.30 -26.04 -8.55
C LYS A 1 2.48 -25.25 -8.00
N ASN A 2 2.75 -24.07 -8.56
CA ASN A 2 3.85 -23.21 -8.13
C ASN A 2 3.33 -22.03 -7.32
N ILE A 3 3.86 -21.86 -6.14
CA ILE A 3 3.52 -20.74 -5.25
C ILE A 3 4.77 -19.89 -5.07
N LEU A 4 4.67 -18.61 -5.34
CA LEU A 4 5.74 -17.64 -5.12
C LEU A 4 5.32 -16.69 -3.98
N CYS A 5 6.18 -16.58 -2.97
CA CYS A 5 6.03 -15.62 -1.89
C CYS A 5 7.08 -14.51 -2.05
N ILE A 6 6.64 -13.27 -2.01
CA ILE A 6 7.51 -12.09 -2.08
C ILE A 6 7.35 -11.31 -0.76
N ALA A 7 8.45 -10.91 -0.15
CA ALA A 7 8.48 -10.10 1.05
C ALA A 7 9.52 -8.99 0.92
N THR A 8 9.43 -7.95 1.76
CA THR A 8 10.35 -6.81 1.76
C THR A 8 11.82 -7.22 1.91
N LYS A 9 12.11 -8.22 2.76
CA LYS A 9 13.46 -8.70 3.06
C LYS A 9 13.57 -10.22 2.92
N GLN A 10 14.76 -10.70 2.61
CA GLN A 10 15.02 -12.14 2.48
C GLN A 10 14.76 -12.93 3.77
N GLU A 11 14.96 -12.30 4.92
CA GLU A 11 14.67 -12.93 6.21
C GLU A 11 13.17 -13.14 6.39
N THR A 12 12.35 -12.14 6.08
CA THR A 12 10.87 -12.24 6.10
C THR A 12 10.40 -13.33 5.13
N ALA A 13 10.92 -13.35 3.92
CA ALA A 13 10.64 -14.38 2.93
C ALA A 13 10.97 -15.80 3.45
N ARG A 14 12.11 -15.96 4.12
CA ARG A 14 12.52 -17.23 4.76
C ARG A 14 11.54 -17.66 5.85
N ASN A 15 11.07 -16.71 6.66
CA ASN A 15 10.11 -16.98 7.74
C ASN A 15 8.77 -17.50 7.19
N MET A 16 8.32 -17.00 6.03
CA MET A 16 7.12 -17.51 5.36
C MET A 16 7.27 -19.00 5.02
N VAL A 17 8.39 -19.38 4.39
CA VAL A 17 8.66 -20.78 4.04
C VAL A 17 8.82 -21.64 5.30
N THR A 18 9.42 -21.11 6.36
CA THR A 18 9.55 -21.82 7.64
C THR A 18 8.18 -22.16 8.24
N LYS A 19 7.23 -21.23 8.20
CA LYS A 19 5.84 -21.50 8.65
C LYS A 19 5.18 -22.61 7.83
N VAL A 20 5.35 -22.57 6.50
CA VAL A 20 4.83 -23.62 5.62
C VAL A 20 5.47 -25.00 5.94
N LYS A 21 6.76 -25.04 6.17
CA LYS A 21 7.45 -26.26 6.54
C LYS A 21 6.99 -26.82 7.87
N PHE A 22 6.81 -25.96 8.86
CA PHE A 22 6.24 -26.36 10.14
C PHE A 22 4.86 -27.02 9.96
N MET A 23 4.00 -26.46 9.11
CA MET A 23 2.71 -27.08 8.79
C MET A 23 2.90 -28.43 8.08
N TYR A 24 3.80 -28.50 7.10
CA TYR A 24 4.11 -29.71 6.35
C TYR A 24 4.66 -30.83 7.24
N ASP A 25 5.59 -30.51 8.13
CA ASP A 25 6.22 -31.48 9.04
C ASP A 25 5.23 -32.05 10.09
N ASN A 26 4.14 -31.33 10.35
CA ASN A 26 3.06 -31.78 11.25
C ASN A 26 1.89 -32.46 10.51
N LEU A 27 1.98 -32.68 9.20
CA LEU A 27 0.95 -33.41 8.47
C LEU A 27 1.00 -34.91 8.82
N PRO A 28 -0.16 -35.56 8.96
CA PRO A 28 -0.21 -37.00 9.03
C PRO A 28 0.46 -37.66 7.83
N SER A 29 1.16 -38.79 8.02
CA SER A 29 1.94 -39.45 6.97
C SER A 29 1.14 -39.81 5.71
N TRP A 30 -0.15 -40.07 5.86
CA TRP A 30 -1.05 -40.37 4.74
C TRP A 30 -1.42 -39.16 3.89
N LEU A 31 -1.23 -37.95 4.43
CA LEU A 31 -1.48 -36.67 3.72
C LEU A 31 -0.18 -36.05 3.23
N ALA A 32 0.95 -36.35 3.86
CA ALA A 32 2.23 -35.76 3.54
C ALA A 32 2.78 -36.31 2.23
N ILE A 33 2.84 -35.46 1.19
CA ILE A 33 3.53 -35.78 -0.07
C ILE A 33 5.04 -35.64 0.16
N LYS A 34 5.83 -36.62 -0.27
CA LYS A 34 7.29 -36.61 -0.06
C LYS A 34 7.93 -35.32 -0.58
N ALA A 35 8.77 -34.70 0.26
CA ALA A 35 9.59 -33.56 -0.16
C ALA A 35 10.82 -34.06 -0.94
N GLU A 36 11.07 -33.45 -2.10
CA GLU A 36 12.28 -33.68 -2.92
C GLU A 36 13.31 -32.61 -2.66
N GLU A 37 12.88 -31.37 -2.39
CA GLU A 37 13.75 -30.27 -2.04
C GLU A 37 13.19 -29.57 -0.81
N ASN A 38 14.04 -29.41 0.20
CA ASN A 38 13.69 -28.75 1.45
C ASN A 38 14.84 -27.84 1.89
N ASN A 39 14.89 -26.63 1.36
CA ASN A 39 15.91 -25.64 1.69
C ASN A 39 15.31 -24.38 2.35
N LYS A 40 16.13 -23.41 2.74
CA LYS A 40 15.70 -22.25 3.52
C LYS A 40 14.66 -21.36 2.84
N LEU A 41 14.57 -21.40 1.51
CA LEU A 41 13.71 -20.52 0.70
C LEU A 41 12.73 -21.28 -0.19
N SER A 42 12.77 -22.62 -0.19
CA SER A 42 11.87 -23.43 -1.00
C SER A 42 11.53 -24.78 -0.38
N LEU A 43 10.37 -25.28 -0.74
CA LEU A 43 9.91 -26.63 -0.51
C LEU A 43 9.32 -27.17 -1.82
N ARG A 44 9.95 -28.20 -2.39
CA ARG A 44 9.46 -28.91 -3.58
C ARG A 44 8.95 -30.28 -3.18
N LEU A 45 7.77 -30.63 -3.66
CA LEU A 45 7.13 -31.91 -3.42
C LEU A 45 7.27 -32.84 -4.62
N SER A 46 7.24 -34.14 -4.42
CA SER A 46 7.39 -35.17 -5.47
C SER A 46 6.31 -35.14 -6.55
N ASN A 47 5.20 -34.47 -6.31
CA ASN A 47 4.18 -34.23 -7.33
C ASN A 47 4.47 -33.00 -8.22
N GLY A 48 5.67 -32.43 -8.11
CA GLY A 48 6.10 -31.24 -8.86
C GLY A 48 5.60 -29.90 -8.29
N SER A 49 4.82 -29.89 -7.21
CA SER A 49 4.42 -28.64 -6.57
C SER A 49 5.61 -28.01 -5.85
N ILE A 50 5.74 -26.68 -5.95
CA ILE A 50 6.82 -25.94 -5.28
C ILE A 50 6.26 -24.70 -4.57
N ILE A 51 6.76 -24.44 -3.39
CA ILE A 51 6.63 -23.15 -2.70
C ILE A 51 8.01 -22.54 -2.61
N LYS A 52 8.15 -21.33 -3.10
CA LYS A 52 9.41 -20.58 -3.14
C LYS A 52 9.19 -19.18 -2.58
N ALA A 53 10.15 -18.68 -1.82
CA ALA A 53 10.12 -17.31 -1.34
C ALA A 53 11.35 -16.54 -1.78
N THR A 54 11.17 -15.24 -2.05
CA THR A 54 12.23 -14.32 -2.45
C THR A 54 11.99 -12.94 -1.83
N SER A 55 13.05 -12.16 -1.70
CA SER A 55 12.91 -10.75 -1.39
C SER A 55 12.40 -9.99 -2.62
N ALA A 56 11.77 -8.85 -2.36
CA ALA A 56 11.32 -7.93 -3.39
C ALA A 56 12.51 -7.44 -4.23
N SER A 57 12.46 -7.72 -5.52
CA SER A 57 13.38 -7.23 -6.54
C SER A 57 12.64 -7.12 -7.86
N SER A 58 13.09 -6.26 -8.76
CA SER A 58 12.43 -6.06 -10.06
C SER A 58 12.28 -7.35 -10.89
N ASP A 59 13.08 -8.38 -10.60
CA ASP A 59 13.05 -9.67 -11.30
C ASP A 59 12.26 -10.76 -10.54
N ALA A 60 11.73 -10.45 -9.36
CA ALA A 60 11.12 -11.45 -8.46
C ALA A 60 9.92 -12.20 -9.08
N GLY A 61 9.25 -11.62 -10.07
CA GLY A 61 8.07 -12.21 -10.73
C GLY A 61 8.31 -12.86 -12.08
N ARG A 62 9.53 -12.82 -12.63
CA ARG A 62 9.78 -13.14 -14.05
C ARG A 62 10.12 -14.58 -14.39
N SER A 63 10.40 -15.43 -13.41
CA SER A 63 11.15 -16.65 -13.68
C SER A 63 10.34 -17.94 -13.87
N GLU A 64 9.06 -18.00 -13.49
CA GLU A 64 8.27 -19.25 -13.53
C GLU A 64 6.77 -18.96 -13.65
N ALA A 65 6.01 -19.86 -14.30
CA ALA A 65 4.55 -19.81 -14.28
C ALA A 65 4.05 -20.03 -12.84
N VAL A 66 3.37 -19.05 -12.27
CA VAL A 66 2.91 -19.04 -10.88
C VAL A 66 1.42 -19.33 -10.82
N SER A 67 1.04 -20.32 -9.99
CA SER A 67 -0.37 -20.65 -9.72
C SER A 67 -0.95 -19.76 -8.61
N LEU A 68 -0.10 -19.32 -7.67
CA LEU A 68 -0.46 -18.40 -6.60
C LEU A 68 0.73 -17.51 -6.27
N LEU A 69 0.52 -16.22 -6.33
CA LEU A 69 1.44 -15.20 -5.86
C LEU A 69 0.99 -14.70 -4.50
N LEU A 70 1.91 -14.64 -3.55
CA LEU A 70 1.66 -14.04 -2.24
C LEU A 70 2.68 -12.93 -2.03
N ILE A 71 2.22 -11.70 -1.80
CA ILE A 71 3.06 -10.54 -1.53
C ILE A 71 2.75 -10.05 -0.12
N ASP A 72 3.76 -10.07 0.75
CA ASP A 72 3.69 -9.64 2.13
C ASP A 72 4.27 -8.24 2.30
N GLU A 73 3.65 -7.43 3.14
CA GLU A 73 4.04 -6.05 3.40
C GLU A 73 4.12 -5.18 2.13
N ALA A 74 3.14 -5.32 1.25
CA ALA A 74 3.15 -4.70 -0.07
C ALA A 74 3.26 -3.17 -0.05
N ALA A 75 2.69 -2.49 0.96
CA ALA A 75 2.77 -1.04 1.10
C ALA A 75 4.20 -0.52 1.35
N PHE A 76 5.09 -1.40 1.84
CA PHE A 76 6.49 -1.08 2.19
C PHE A 76 7.50 -1.52 1.12
N ILE A 77 7.04 -1.95 -0.03
CA ILE A 77 7.89 -2.34 -1.17
C ILE A 77 7.95 -1.20 -2.18
N ASP A 78 9.08 -0.52 -2.28
CA ASP A 78 9.24 0.65 -3.15
C ASP A 78 8.91 0.39 -4.63
N GLN A 79 9.32 -0.77 -5.17
CA GLN A 79 9.15 -1.15 -6.58
C GLN A 79 7.97 -2.10 -6.82
N ILE A 80 6.98 -2.10 -5.93
CA ILE A 80 5.86 -3.05 -6.00
C ILE A 80 5.10 -2.99 -7.33
N GLY A 81 4.96 -1.82 -7.93
CA GLY A 81 4.30 -1.65 -9.23
C GLY A 81 5.00 -2.40 -10.36
N GLU A 82 6.33 -2.38 -10.39
CA GLU A 82 7.15 -3.10 -11.39
C GLU A 82 7.09 -4.62 -11.16
N ILE A 83 7.18 -5.03 -9.89
CA ILE A 83 7.04 -6.43 -9.48
C ILE A 83 5.68 -6.97 -9.88
N TRP A 84 4.61 -6.21 -9.60
CA TRP A 84 3.25 -6.58 -9.97
C TRP A 84 3.08 -6.70 -11.50
N ALA A 85 3.54 -5.71 -12.26
CA ALA A 85 3.46 -5.74 -13.72
C ALA A 85 4.17 -6.96 -14.33
N SER A 86 5.32 -7.36 -13.77
CA SER A 86 6.04 -8.55 -14.21
C SER A 86 5.35 -9.86 -13.78
N ALA A 87 4.81 -9.91 -12.57
CA ALA A 87 4.14 -11.08 -12.02
C ALA A 87 2.77 -11.32 -12.65
N GLN A 88 2.03 -10.27 -12.99
CA GLN A 88 0.71 -10.36 -13.61
C GLN A 88 0.74 -11.18 -14.89
N GLN A 89 1.79 -11.05 -15.69
CA GLN A 89 1.93 -11.84 -16.92
C GLN A 89 2.07 -13.34 -16.65
N THR A 90 2.71 -13.73 -15.57
CA THR A 90 2.87 -15.13 -15.17
C THR A 90 1.58 -15.71 -14.56
N LEU A 91 0.70 -14.84 -14.01
CA LEU A 91 -0.63 -15.21 -13.49
C LEU A 91 -1.69 -15.32 -14.59
N ALA A 92 -1.47 -14.74 -15.77
CA ALA A 92 -2.43 -14.71 -16.90
C ALA A 92 -2.86 -16.10 -17.39
N THR A 93 -2.17 -17.16 -17.00
CA THR A 93 -2.51 -18.56 -17.30
C THR A 93 -3.50 -19.19 -16.30
N GLY A 94 -4.19 -18.38 -15.48
CA GLY A 94 -5.18 -18.81 -14.49
C GLY A 94 -4.65 -18.93 -13.07
N GLY A 95 -3.58 -18.23 -12.74
CA GLY A 95 -3.10 -18.05 -11.37
C GLY A 95 -3.88 -16.97 -10.61
N GLY A 96 -3.76 -16.98 -9.27
CA GLY A 96 -4.31 -15.94 -8.38
C GLY A 96 -3.24 -15.21 -7.60
N ALA A 97 -3.59 -14.08 -7.00
CA ALA A 97 -2.69 -13.33 -6.11
C ALA A 97 -3.37 -13.01 -4.78
N ILE A 98 -2.59 -13.04 -3.72
CA ILE A 98 -2.93 -12.51 -2.40
C ILE A 98 -1.90 -11.45 -2.06
N VAL A 99 -2.36 -10.23 -1.86
CA VAL A 99 -1.52 -9.08 -1.53
C VAL A 99 -1.96 -8.57 -0.16
N LEU A 100 -1.04 -8.54 0.78
CA LEU A 100 -1.35 -8.13 2.16
C LEU A 100 -0.34 -7.12 2.67
N SER A 101 -0.81 -6.22 3.51
CA SER A 101 0.00 -5.22 4.21
C SER A 101 -0.81 -4.54 5.31
N THR A 102 -0.13 -3.96 6.30
CA THR A 102 -0.68 -2.82 7.03
C THR A 102 -0.63 -1.58 6.12
N PRO A 103 -1.47 -0.56 6.33
CA PRO A 103 -1.40 0.69 5.59
C PRO A 103 -0.05 1.41 5.78
N TYR A 104 0.40 2.11 4.75
CA TYR A 104 1.58 2.98 4.83
C TYR A 104 1.32 4.27 4.05
N GLY A 105 0.50 5.15 4.60
CA GLY A 105 0.07 6.38 3.97
C GLY A 105 -0.82 6.18 2.74
N THR A 106 -1.16 7.30 2.13
CA THR A 106 -1.98 7.36 0.92
C THR A 106 -1.12 7.52 -0.33
N GLY A 107 -1.66 7.18 -1.51
CA GLY A 107 -1.02 7.43 -2.80
C GLY A 107 0.00 6.41 -3.26
N ASN A 108 0.47 5.48 -2.41
CA ASN A 108 1.32 4.37 -2.84
C ASN A 108 0.53 3.33 -3.66
N TRP A 109 1.23 2.36 -4.24
CA TRP A 109 0.62 1.33 -5.09
C TRP A 109 -0.45 0.51 -4.35
N PHE A 110 -0.18 0.11 -3.09
CA PHE A 110 -1.11 -0.69 -2.30
C PHE A 110 -2.40 0.07 -2.02
N HIS A 111 -2.30 1.34 -1.58
CA HIS A 111 -3.45 2.21 -1.37
C HIS A 111 -4.27 2.41 -2.65
N LYS A 112 -3.62 2.73 -3.78
CA LYS A 112 -4.32 2.90 -5.07
C LYS A 112 -5.05 1.63 -5.49
N THR A 113 -4.40 0.47 -5.33
CA THR A 113 -4.99 -0.84 -5.65
C THR A 113 -6.17 -1.14 -4.74
N TRP A 114 -6.06 -0.83 -3.45
CA TRP A 114 -7.13 -0.97 -2.45
C TRP A 114 -8.35 -0.12 -2.82
N VAL A 115 -8.17 1.18 -3.05
CA VAL A 115 -9.26 2.09 -3.42
C VAL A 115 -9.93 1.66 -4.73
N SER A 116 -9.14 1.22 -5.71
CA SER A 116 -9.68 0.67 -6.96
C SER A 116 -10.50 -0.60 -6.74
N ALA A 117 -10.10 -1.46 -5.79
CA ALA A 117 -10.85 -2.66 -5.44
C ALA A 117 -12.17 -2.32 -4.74
N GLU A 118 -12.18 -1.38 -3.79
CA GLU A 118 -13.41 -0.90 -3.13
C GLU A 118 -14.40 -0.29 -4.13
N ASN A 119 -13.89 0.36 -5.18
CA ASN A 119 -14.70 0.93 -6.25
C ASN A 119 -15.04 -0.07 -7.39
N ASN A 120 -14.69 -1.35 -7.25
CA ASN A 120 -14.86 -2.38 -8.29
C ASN A 120 -14.18 -2.03 -9.63
N GLN A 121 -13.03 -1.37 -9.59
CA GLN A 121 -12.25 -0.97 -10.76
C GLN A 121 -11.10 -1.93 -11.08
N ASN A 122 -10.92 -2.97 -10.27
CA ASN A 122 -9.99 -4.07 -10.51
C ASN A 122 -10.59 -5.39 -10.00
N ASP A 123 -9.90 -6.51 -10.25
CA ASP A 123 -10.38 -7.86 -9.91
C ASP A 123 -10.02 -8.30 -8.47
N PHE A 124 -9.44 -7.42 -7.65
CA PHE A 124 -9.15 -7.74 -6.26
C PHE A 124 -10.40 -7.66 -5.39
N LEU A 125 -10.52 -8.61 -4.46
CA LEU A 125 -11.49 -8.56 -3.36
C LEU A 125 -10.82 -7.87 -2.17
N PRO A 126 -11.26 -6.67 -1.75
CA PRO A 126 -10.71 -6.00 -0.58
C PRO A 126 -11.21 -6.67 0.69
N ILE A 127 -10.26 -7.10 1.55
CA ILE A 127 -10.57 -7.72 2.85
C ILE A 127 -9.85 -6.89 3.93
N ARG A 128 -10.62 -6.18 4.75
CA ARG A 128 -10.12 -5.39 5.88
C ARG A 128 -10.23 -6.20 7.16
N LEU A 129 -9.12 -6.33 7.90
CA LEU A 129 -9.02 -7.09 9.13
C LEU A 129 -8.43 -6.22 10.26
N PRO A 130 -9.18 -5.25 10.80
CA PRO A 130 -8.75 -4.46 11.94
C PRO A 130 -8.69 -5.30 13.21
N TRP A 131 -8.13 -4.73 14.27
CA TRP A 131 -7.89 -5.43 15.54
C TRP A 131 -9.14 -6.04 16.16
N ASP A 132 -10.30 -5.42 16.02
CA ASP A 132 -11.58 -5.81 16.62
C ASP A 132 -12.22 -7.04 15.93
N VAL A 133 -11.71 -7.46 14.79
CA VAL A 133 -12.10 -8.75 14.17
C VAL A 133 -11.59 -9.94 14.98
N HIS A 134 -10.53 -9.73 15.76
CA HIS A 134 -9.97 -10.82 16.57
C HIS A 134 -10.74 -10.99 17.87
N PRO A 135 -11.29 -12.20 18.17
CA PRO A 135 -12.22 -12.40 19.28
C PRO A 135 -11.61 -12.17 20.69
N GLU A 136 -10.29 -12.17 20.80
CA GLU A 136 -9.58 -11.95 22.07
C GLU A 136 -9.06 -10.53 22.24
N ARG A 137 -9.40 -9.61 21.32
CA ARG A 137 -8.97 -8.22 21.35
C ARG A 137 -10.17 -7.33 21.63
N ASP A 138 -10.09 -6.57 22.71
CA ASP A 138 -11.08 -5.61 23.17
C ASP A 138 -10.51 -4.18 23.15
N GLN A 139 -11.31 -3.22 23.58
CA GLN A 139 -10.88 -1.81 23.65
C GLN A 139 -9.71 -1.61 24.63
N GLU A 140 -9.63 -2.42 25.69
CA GLU A 140 -8.51 -2.34 26.66
C GLU A 140 -7.22 -2.80 25.97
N TRP A 141 -7.28 -3.87 25.18
CA TRP A 141 -6.16 -4.31 24.35
C TRP A 141 -5.73 -3.21 23.39
N ARG A 142 -6.68 -2.52 22.71
CA ARG A 142 -6.38 -1.44 21.76
C ARG A 142 -5.73 -0.23 22.45
N ASN A 143 -6.26 0.20 23.59
CA ASN A 143 -5.70 1.29 24.39
C ASN A 143 -4.27 0.98 24.84
N ARG A 144 -3.99 -0.26 25.20
CA ARG A 144 -2.63 -0.71 25.54
C ARG A 144 -1.67 -0.62 24.36
N GLN A 145 -2.14 -0.83 23.12
CA GLN A 145 -1.29 -0.63 21.94
C GLN A 145 -0.89 0.85 21.78
N ASP A 146 -1.79 1.79 22.03
CA ASP A 146 -1.46 3.23 22.02
C ASP A 146 -0.35 3.56 23.02
N GLU A 147 -0.44 3.02 24.22
CA GLU A 147 0.58 3.21 25.26
C GLU A 147 1.92 2.57 24.88
N LEU A 148 1.90 1.35 24.36
CA LEU A 148 3.11 0.59 24.00
C LEU A 148 3.84 1.18 22.80
N LEU A 149 3.12 1.64 21.79
CA LEU A 149 3.70 2.22 20.58
C LEU A 149 4.08 3.70 20.80
N GLY A 150 3.46 4.38 21.75
CA GLY A 150 3.75 5.78 22.09
C GLY A 150 3.39 6.79 20.99
N ASP A 151 2.85 6.34 19.89
CA ASP A 151 2.35 7.16 18.78
C ASP A 151 1.00 6.60 18.30
N PRO A 152 -0.11 7.33 18.49
CA PRO A 152 -1.43 6.89 18.06
C PRO A 152 -1.53 6.60 16.55
N ARG A 153 -0.70 7.24 15.73
CA ARG A 153 -0.67 6.99 14.27
C ARG A 153 -0.12 5.61 13.96
N LEU A 154 0.97 5.22 14.64
CA LEU A 154 1.52 3.87 14.50
C LEU A 154 0.51 2.82 14.96
N ALA A 155 -0.20 3.08 16.04
CA ALA A 155 -1.24 2.19 16.52
C ALA A 155 -2.42 2.10 15.53
N SER A 156 -2.85 3.21 14.93
CA SER A 156 -3.86 3.20 13.86
C SER A 156 -3.39 2.44 12.61
N GLN A 157 -2.15 2.64 12.20
CA GLN A 157 -1.55 1.92 11.09
C GLN A 157 -1.56 0.41 11.31
N GLU A 158 -1.06 -0.03 12.47
CA GLU A 158 -0.85 -1.45 12.77
C GLU A 158 -2.14 -2.18 13.22
N CYS A 159 -3.09 -1.43 13.80
CA CYS A 159 -4.28 -2.04 14.39
C CYS A 159 -5.58 -1.73 13.65
N ASP A 160 -5.77 -0.48 13.18
CA ASP A 160 -7.08 -0.03 12.68
C ASP A 160 -7.21 -0.17 11.16
N CYS A 161 -6.14 -0.54 10.45
CA CYS A 161 -6.10 -0.57 8.97
C CYS A 161 -6.46 0.79 8.36
N ASP A 162 -5.96 1.90 8.93
CA ASP A 162 -6.27 3.24 8.48
C ASP A 162 -5.13 3.82 7.63
N PHE A 163 -5.42 4.11 6.36
CA PHE A 163 -4.47 4.71 5.43
C PHE A 163 -4.22 6.20 5.70
N SER A 164 -5.21 6.91 6.19
CA SER A 164 -5.15 8.36 6.33
C SER A 164 -4.25 8.81 7.49
N THR A 165 -4.12 7.99 8.53
CA THR A 165 -3.29 8.27 9.70
C THR A 165 -1.91 7.63 9.63
N SER A 166 -1.64 6.80 8.62
CA SER A 166 -0.38 6.06 8.47
C SER A 166 0.62 6.77 7.55
N GLY A 167 1.90 6.44 7.68
CA GLY A 167 2.99 6.98 6.84
C GLY A 167 3.51 8.35 7.27
N ASP A 168 4.45 8.90 6.50
CA ASP A 168 5.08 10.21 6.74
C ASP A 168 4.17 11.35 6.25
N ILE A 169 3.16 11.69 7.03
CA ILE A 169 2.26 12.80 6.71
C ILE A 169 2.78 14.10 7.32
N VAL A 170 2.76 15.19 6.54
CA VAL A 170 3.15 16.53 7.00
C VAL A 170 2.06 17.15 7.86
N PHE A 171 0.79 16.88 7.53
CA PHE A 171 -0.38 17.38 8.25
C PHE A 171 -1.21 16.23 8.78
N TYR A 172 -1.75 16.37 9.98
CA TYR A 172 -2.71 15.41 10.53
C TYR A 172 -3.98 15.36 9.66
N SER A 173 -4.49 14.16 9.41
CA SER A 173 -5.71 13.96 8.61
C SER A 173 -6.90 14.73 9.15
N GLU A 174 -7.02 14.82 10.48
CA GLU A 174 -8.05 15.60 11.17
C GLU A 174 -8.01 17.09 10.80
N TRP A 175 -6.80 17.63 10.61
CA TRP A 175 -6.63 19.02 10.16
C TRP A 175 -7.04 19.20 8.71
N ILE A 176 -6.71 18.22 7.87
CA ILE A 176 -7.10 18.22 6.45
C ILE A 176 -8.63 18.12 6.34
N ASP A 177 -9.26 17.24 7.12
CA ASP A 177 -10.71 17.07 7.16
C ASP A 177 -11.40 18.33 7.71
N PHE A 178 -10.85 18.91 8.77
CA PHE A 178 -11.33 20.17 9.31
C PHE A 178 -11.24 21.30 8.27
N MET A 179 -10.10 21.45 7.63
CA MET A 179 -9.91 22.44 6.55
C MET A 179 -10.85 22.15 5.38
N GLY A 180 -11.00 20.88 5.01
CA GLY A 180 -11.91 20.44 3.94
C GLY A 180 -13.37 20.84 4.21
N SER A 181 -13.82 20.66 5.45
CA SER A 181 -15.20 20.95 5.84
C SER A 181 -15.48 22.43 6.10
N THR A 182 -14.48 23.22 6.48
CA THR A 182 -14.66 24.60 6.94
C THR A 182 -14.12 25.65 5.99
N THR A 183 -13.05 25.33 5.26
CA THR A 183 -12.24 26.34 4.54
C THR A 183 -12.31 26.20 3.03
N ILE A 184 -12.56 24.99 2.49
CA ILE A 184 -12.66 24.80 1.05
C ILE A 184 -13.91 25.46 0.52
N LYS A 185 -13.70 26.39 -0.42
CA LYS A 185 -14.77 27.08 -1.16
C LYS A 185 -14.49 26.93 -2.65
N ASP A 186 -15.55 26.85 -3.43
CA ASP A 186 -15.41 26.92 -4.88
C ASP A 186 -14.86 28.28 -5.29
N PRO A 187 -13.96 28.33 -6.30
CA PRO A 187 -13.47 29.59 -6.81
C PRO A 187 -14.62 30.37 -7.47
N MET A 188 -14.63 31.70 -7.29
CA MET A 188 -15.59 32.61 -7.95
C MET A 188 -15.48 32.50 -9.47
N GLU A 189 -14.28 32.32 -9.97
CA GLU A 189 -14.00 32.30 -11.40
C GLU A 189 -12.83 31.38 -11.72
N ARG A 190 -12.89 30.73 -12.88
CA ARG A 190 -11.78 29.97 -13.47
C ARG A 190 -11.43 30.56 -14.81
N ARG A 191 -10.15 30.79 -15.07
CA ARG A 191 -9.60 31.37 -16.30
C ARG A 191 -8.48 30.49 -16.90
N GLY A 192 -8.08 30.84 -18.10
CA GLY A 192 -7.06 30.13 -18.87
C GLY A 192 -7.66 29.10 -19.80
N VAL A 193 -6.86 28.64 -20.76
CA VAL A 193 -7.27 27.65 -21.77
C VAL A 193 -7.72 26.34 -21.12
N ASP A 194 -7.01 25.93 -20.07
CA ASP A 194 -7.28 24.68 -19.34
C ASP A 194 -8.06 24.90 -18.04
N GLN A 195 -8.65 26.09 -17.84
CA GLN A 195 -9.38 26.46 -16.61
C GLN A 195 -8.52 26.31 -15.34
N ASN A 196 -7.21 26.45 -15.46
CA ASN A 196 -6.21 26.18 -14.42
C ASN A 196 -5.87 27.40 -13.53
N LEU A 197 -6.33 28.60 -13.88
CA LEU A 197 -6.27 29.78 -13.01
C LEU A 197 -7.56 29.90 -12.21
N TRP A 198 -7.50 29.61 -10.93
CA TRP A 198 -8.62 29.67 -10.02
C TRP A 198 -8.55 30.94 -9.19
N ILE A 199 -9.66 31.69 -9.15
CA ILE A 199 -9.77 32.98 -8.47
C ILE A 199 -10.86 32.87 -7.44
N TRP A 200 -10.52 32.95 -6.17
CA TRP A 200 -11.47 32.94 -5.05
C TRP A 200 -11.91 34.32 -4.62
N GLU A 201 -11.06 35.32 -4.81
CA GLU A 201 -11.33 36.71 -4.47
C GLU A 201 -10.76 37.63 -5.57
N ALA A 202 -11.49 38.68 -5.89
CA ALA A 202 -11.03 39.67 -6.86
C ALA A 202 -9.84 40.46 -6.28
N ALA A 203 -8.83 40.76 -7.14
CA ALA A 203 -7.68 41.53 -6.70
C ALA A 203 -8.09 42.96 -6.32
N ASP A 204 -7.70 43.39 -5.13
CA ASP A 204 -7.80 44.75 -4.66
C ASP A 204 -6.43 45.42 -4.77
N TYR A 205 -6.29 46.36 -5.73
CA TYR A 205 -5.01 47.02 -6.01
C TYR A 205 -4.52 47.95 -4.90
N SER A 206 -5.30 48.13 -3.84
CA SER A 206 -4.90 48.85 -2.63
C SER A 206 -4.20 47.96 -1.58
N ARG A 207 -4.22 46.64 -1.79
CA ARG A 207 -3.64 45.65 -0.86
C ARG A 207 -2.29 45.12 -1.36
N GLU A 208 -1.57 44.51 -0.41
CA GLU A 208 -0.30 43.84 -0.69
C GLU A 208 -0.52 42.34 -0.83
N TYR A 209 0.12 41.74 -1.84
CA TYR A 209 0.00 40.33 -2.14
C TYR A 209 1.37 39.64 -2.12
N MET A 210 1.41 38.43 -1.60
CA MET A 210 2.56 37.55 -1.71
C MET A 210 2.31 36.55 -2.84
N VAL A 211 3.31 36.36 -3.67
CA VAL A 211 3.32 35.34 -4.73
C VAL A 211 4.31 34.26 -4.37
N THR A 212 3.85 33.03 -4.30
CA THR A 212 4.70 31.84 -4.17
C THR A 212 4.61 31.03 -5.46
N ALA A 213 5.73 30.56 -5.97
CA ALA A 213 5.76 29.77 -7.20
C ALA A 213 6.70 28.57 -7.05
N ASP A 214 6.19 27.42 -7.43
CA ASP A 214 6.97 26.21 -7.66
C ASP A 214 7.09 25.99 -9.17
N VAL A 215 8.30 26.04 -9.69
CA VAL A 215 8.56 26.02 -11.12
C VAL A 215 9.08 24.65 -11.53
N ALA A 216 8.31 23.93 -12.32
CA ALA A 216 8.71 22.67 -12.91
C ALA A 216 9.89 22.83 -13.88
N ARG A 217 10.68 21.76 -14.02
CA ARG A 217 11.88 21.73 -14.88
C ARG A 217 11.60 21.85 -16.38
N GLY A 218 10.32 21.74 -16.79
CA GLY A 218 9.93 21.79 -18.21
C GLY A 218 10.19 20.50 -18.98
N ASP A 219 10.43 19.39 -18.30
CA ASP A 219 10.62 18.06 -18.90
C ASP A 219 9.31 17.28 -19.12
N GLY A 220 8.17 17.91 -18.87
CA GLY A 220 6.84 17.32 -19.05
C GLY A 220 6.42 16.32 -17.96
N LYS A 221 7.22 16.17 -16.90
CA LYS A 221 6.93 15.23 -15.80
C LYS A 221 6.21 15.87 -14.63
N ASP A 222 6.25 17.19 -14.54
CA ASP A 222 5.67 17.93 -13.44
C ASP A 222 5.08 19.26 -13.95
N PHE A 223 4.19 19.86 -13.15
CA PHE A 223 3.54 21.13 -13.46
C PHE A 223 4.09 22.24 -12.59
N SER A 224 4.24 23.44 -13.16
CA SER A 224 4.47 24.63 -12.35
C SER A 224 3.18 25.04 -11.65
N ALA A 225 3.29 25.41 -10.39
CA ALA A 225 2.18 25.92 -9.60
C ALA A 225 2.53 27.28 -9.00
N CYS A 226 1.56 28.17 -8.90
CA CYS A 226 1.73 29.41 -8.17
C CYS A 226 0.49 29.75 -7.33
N HIS A 227 0.72 30.44 -6.21
CA HIS A 227 -0.30 30.97 -5.35
C HIS A 227 -0.10 32.49 -5.17
N VAL A 228 -1.18 33.23 -5.24
CA VAL A 228 -1.22 34.66 -4.92
C VAL A 228 -2.10 34.81 -3.69
N MET A 229 -1.54 35.31 -2.62
CA MET A 229 -2.21 35.42 -1.32
C MET A 229 -2.20 36.88 -0.85
N ASP A 230 -3.35 37.35 -0.34
CA ASP A 230 -3.43 38.61 0.38
C ASP A 230 -2.70 38.43 1.72
N ILE A 231 -1.75 39.32 2.05
CA ILE A 231 -0.97 39.25 3.28
C ILE A 231 -1.60 40.01 4.45
N ALA A 232 -2.71 40.68 4.22
CA ALA A 232 -3.38 41.50 5.22
C ALA A 232 -4.56 40.77 5.93
N THR A 233 -4.87 39.53 5.53
CA THR A 233 -5.99 38.75 6.12
C THR A 233 -5.51 37.49 6.86
#